data_a3b372a77d1c87acd38f5f875916d409
#
_entry.id   a3b372a77d1c87acd38f5f875916d409
#
_cell.length_a   1.000
_cell.length_b   1.000
_cell.length_c   1.000
_cell.angle_alpha   90.00
_cell.angle_beta   90.00
_cell.angle_gamma   90.00
#
_symmetry.space_group_name_H-M   'P 1'
#
loop_
_entity.id
_entity.type
_entity.pdbx_description
1 polymer ?
#
loop_
_entity_poly.entity_id
_entity_poly.type
_entity_poly.pdbx_seq_one_letter_code
_entity_poly.pdbx_strand_id
1 'polypeptide(L)'
;MAELPQTFFWERRHNAMADKFNSLIERDLDGGLSGGGLERYAYAVALFFYDGSGDYRKITQRLKYHADLGLGRDFGRMLAYRIEDARHFEDVDVIIPVPLHWTRRWKRGYNQAEVIAEAMADQLGVDLRMDILRRSRRTRTQTKVDPKKKAENVKGAFSVNKSRLREENYRHIVLVDDVFTSGSTLHNCFLALRAELPVSVRISVATLAYVGGA
;
A
#
# COMPACT_ATOMS: atom_id res chain seq x y z
N MET A 1 8.95 -26.53 -4.29
CA MET A 1 8.36 -25.40 -3.53
C MET A 1 9.53 -24.55 -3.08
N ALA A 2 9.63 -23.31 -3.52
CA ALA A 2 10.66 -22.41 -3.00
C ALA A 2 10.32 -22.10 -1.55
N GLU A 3 11.26 -22.36 -0.64
CA GLU A 3 11.11 -21.99 0.77
C GLU A 3 10.92 -20.47 0.85
N LEU A 4 9.85 -20.06 1.53
CA LEU A 4 9.61 -18.66 1.83
C LEU A 4 10.73 -18.16 2.77
N PRO A 5 11.31 -16.99 2.54
CA PRO A 5 12.31 -16.46 3.45
C PRO A 5 11.71 -16.36 4.86
N GLN A 6 12.34 -16.99 5.85
CA GLN A 6 11.85 -17.06 7.22
C GLN A 6 11.94 -15.74 7.99
N THR A 7 12.40 -14.67 7.37
CA THR A 7 12.59 -13.38 8.06
C THR A 7 11.44 -12.43 7.78
N PHE A 8 10.46 -12.41 8.68
CA PHE A 8 9.39 -11.42 8.68
C PHE A 8 9.88 -10.11 9.26
N PHE A 9 9.59 -9.01 8.54
CA PHE A 9 10.06 -7.67 8.88
C PHE A 9 9.47 -7.07 10.16
N TRP A 10 8.33 -7.56 10.66
CA TRP A 10 7.74 -7.06 11.92
C TRP A 10 8.38 -7.59 13.19
N GLU A 11 9.13 -8.70 13.12
CA GLU A 11 9.86 -9.24 14.28
C GLU A 11 11.12 -8.46 14.59
N ARG A 12 11.60 -7.62 13.69
CA ARG A 12 12.74 -6.74 13.91
C ARG A 12 12.26 -5.41 14.48
N ARG A 13 12.97 -4.91 15.52
CA ARG A 13 12.76 -3.57 16.12
C ARG A 13 12.78 -2.43 15.09
N HIS A 14 13.29 -2.67 13.89
CA HIS A 14 13.32 -1.74 12.75
C HIS A 14 12.79 -2.43 11.51
N ASN A 15 11.59 -2.04 11.12
CA ASN A 15 11.00 -2.44 9.85
C ASN A 15 11.39 -1.40 8.79
N ALA A 16 12.37 -1.72 7.95
CA ALA A 16 12.91 -0.79 6.95
C ALA A 16 11.84 -0.21 5.99
N MET A 17 10.75 -0.94 5.72
CA MET A 17 9.63 -0.43 4.95
C MET A 17 8.83 0.63 5.74
N ALA A 18 8.56 0.36 7.02
CA ALA A 18 7.87 1.29 7.90
C ALA A 18 8.70 2.55 8.13
N ASP A 19 10.00 2.41 8.40
CA ASP A 19 10.92 3.54 8.56
C ASP A 19 10.95 4.42 7.32
N LYS A 20 11.04 3.80 6.13
CA LYS A 20 11.02 4.52 4.86
C LYS A 20 9.68 5.21 4.60
N PHE A 21 8.56 4.57 4.95
CA PHE A 21 7.24 5.16 4.79
C PHE A 21 7.03 6.33 5.76
N ASN A 22 7.40 6.17 7.03
CA ASN A 22 7.34 7.23 8.03
C ASN A 22 8.23 8.44 7.66
N SER A 23 9.44 8.21 7.12
CA SER A 23 10.29 9.29 6.62
C SER A 23 9.68 10.07 5.44
N LEU A 24 8.79 9.45 4.66
CA LEU A 24 8.02 10.16 3.63
C LEU A 24 6.95 11.05 4.25
N ILE A 25 6.27 10.58 5.31
CA ILE A 25 5.25 11.34 6.04
C ILE A 25 5.91 12.53 6.77
N GLU A 26 7.00 12.31 7.48
CA GLU A 26 7.73 13.34 8.23
C GLU A 26 8.17 14.51 7.35
N ARG A 27 8.67 14.24 6.15
CA ARG A 27 9.08 15.28 5.20
C ARG A 27 7.96 16.24 4.80
N ASP A 28 6.71 15.75 4.76
CA ASP A 28 5.57 16.61 4.44
C ASP A 28 5.02 17.32 5.68
N LEU A 29 5.21 16.77 6.88
CA LEU A 29 4.87 17.42 8.15
C LEU A 29 5.76 18.65 8.42
N ASP A 30 7.06 18.56 8.13
CA ASP A 30 8.01 19.68 8.22
C ASP A 30 7.66 20.82 7.23
N GLY A 31 6.92 20.50 6.15
CA GLY A 31 6.44 21.46 5.15
C GLY A 31 5.15 22.21 5.49
N GLY A 32 4.61 22.11 6.73
CA GLY A 32 3.46 22.90 7.15
C GLY A 32 2.16 22.16 7.48
N LEU A 33 2.13 20.85 7.46
CA LEU A 33 1.05 20.08 8.06
C LEU A 33 1.28 19.98 9.59
N SER A 34 1.33 21.12 10.26
CA SER A 34 1.51 21.26 11.71
C SER A 34 0.27 20.80 12.47
N GLY A 35 0.05 19.52 12.51
CA GLY A 35 -0.97 18.86 13.32
C GLY A 35 -0.32 17.87 14.27
N GLY A 36 0.34 18.37 15.29
CA GLY A 36 0.59 17.67 16.56
C GLY A 36 0.95 16.19 16.50
N GLY A 37 2.17 15.87 16.14
CA GLY A 37 2.99 14.87 16.84
C GLY A 37 2.59 13.40 16.88
N LEU A 38 1.56 12.90 16.21
CA LEU A 38 1.01 11.59 16.57
C LEU A 38 1.00 10.53 15.47
N GLU A 39 1.23 10.86 14.23
CA GLU A 39 1.31 9.82 13.17
C GLU A 39 2.73 9.33 12.85
N ARG A 40 3.59 9.33 13.82
CA ARG A 40 4.89 8.64 13.74
C ARG A 40 4.78 7.12 13.59
N TYR A 41 3.56 6.58 13.43
CA TYR A 41 3.28 5.15 13.51
C TYR A 41 2.31 4.64 12.47
N ALA A 42 2.47 5.07 11.22
CA ALA A 42 1.92 4.29 10.14
C ALA A 42 2.73 2.99 10.05
N TYR A 43 2.08 1.85 10.28
CA TYR A 43 2.71 0.56 10.09
C TYR A 43 2.77 0.23 8.61
N ALA A 44 3.88 -0.35 8.20
CA ALA A 44 4.08 -0.79 6.84
C ALA A 44 4.58 -2.22 6.83
N VAL A 45 3.97 -3.07 6.01
CA VAL A 45 4.30 -4.50 5.95
C VAL A 45 4.40 -4.97 4.52
N ALA A 46 5.34 -5.86 4.25
CA ALA A 46 5.45 -6.58 2.99
C ALA A 46 5.58 -8.07 3.24
N LEU A 47 4.97 -8.88 2.35
CA LEU A 47 5.10 -10.34 2.41
C LEU A 47 6.52 -10.78 2.01
N PHE A 48 7.13 -10.10 1.02
CA PHE A 48 8.45 -10.43 0.49
C PHE A 48 9.37 -9.22 0.49
N PHE A 49 10.64 -9.45 0.78
CA PHE A 49 11.71 -8.50 0.53
C PHE A 49 12.37 -8.80 -0.82
N TYR A 50 12.66 -7.77 -1.59
CA TYR A 50 13.32 -7.88 -2.88
C TYR A 50 14.51 -6.93 -2.97
N ASP A 51 15.71 -7.49 -3.12
CA ASP A 51 16.98 -6.77 -3.25
C ASP A 51 17.44 -6.55 -4.70
N GLY A 52 16.64 -7.01 -5.66
CA GLY A 52 16.95 -6.94 -7.09
C GLY A 52 17.44 -8.26 -7.69
N SER A 53 17.81 -9.27 -6.90
CA SER A 53 18.48 -10.51 -7.35
C SER A 53 17.59 -11.75 -7.40
N GLY A 54 16.38 -11.73 -6.84
CA GLY A 54 15.59 -12.95 -6.63
C GLY A 54 14.43 -13.18 -7.61
N ASP A 55 13.91 -14.39 -7.59
CA ASP A 55 12.75 -14.85 -8.40
C ASP A 55 11.43 -14.14 -8.05
N TYR A 56 11.37 -13.42 -6.93
CA TYR A 56 10.17 -12.67 -6.50
C TYR A 56 9.76 -11.58 -7.48
N ARG A 57 10.69 -11.07 -8.30
CA ARG A 57 10.35 -10.19 -9.43
C ARG A 57 9.40 -10.86 -10.41
N LYS A 58 9.54 -12.18 -10.60
CA LYS A 58 8.66 -12.98 -11.47
C LYS A 58 7.23 -12.99 -10.93
N ILE A 59 7.03 -13.02 -9.59
CA ILE A 59 5.70 -13.02 -8.96
C ILE A 59 4.95 -11.74 -9.35
N THR A 60 5.56 -10.58 -9.11
CA THR A 60 4.92 -9.29 -9.44
C THR A 60 4.75 -9.10 -10.95
N GLN A 61 5.63 -9.70 -11.77
CA GLN A 61 5.47 -9.72 -13.23
C GLN A 61 4.33 -10.63 -13.66
N ARG A 62 4.19 -11.83 -13.09
CA ARG A 62 3.07 -12.74 -13.38
C ARG A 62 1.74 -12.08 -13.04
N LEU A 63 1.64 -11.46 -11.86
CA LEU A 63 0.47 -10.67 -11.49
C LEU A 63 0.20 -9.53 -12.48
N LYS A 64 1.22 -8.86 -13.03
CA LYS A 64 1.04 -7.70 -13.93
C LYS A 64 0.73 -8.06 -15.37
N TYR A 65 1.23 -9.18 -15.86
CA TYR A 65 1.24 -9.47 -17.30
C TYR A 65 0.57 -10.78 -17.68
N HIS A 66 0.39 -11.71 -16.73
CA HIS A 66 -0.20 -13.03 -17.00
C HIS A 66 -1.59 -13.23 -16.38
N ALA A 67 -2.17 -12.18 -15.78
CA ALA A 67 -3.49 -12.23 -15.16
C ALA A 67 -3.69 -13.41 -14.18
N ASP A 68 -2.62 -13.75 -13.43
CA ASP A 68 -2.65 -14.85 -12.48
C ASP A 68 -3.39 -14.41 -11.19
N LEU A 69 -4.72 -14.33 -11.30
CA LEU A 69 -5.59 -13.88 -10.19
C LEU A 69 -5.56 -14.87 -9.03
N GLY A 70 -5.37 -16.17 -9.32
CA GLY A 70 -5.23 -17.20 -8.29
C GLY A 70 -4.03 -16.93 -7.40
N LEU A 71 -2.87 -16.70 -8.01
CA LEU A 71 -1.65 -16.34 -7.30
C LEU A 71 -1.82 -15.06 -6.47
N GLY A 72 -2.53 -14.06 -7.00
CA GLY A 72 -2.82 -12.81 -6.29
C GLY A 72 -3.66 -13.03 -5.04
N ARG A 73 -4.68 -13.88 -5.12
CA ARG A 73 -5.53 -14.27 -3.99
C ARG A 73 -4.76 -15.07 -2.94
N ASP A 74 -3.94 -16.03 -3.37
CA ASP A 74 -3.16 -16.86 -2.44
C ASP A 74 -2.17 -16.01 -1.64
N PHE A 75 -1.45 -15.09 -2.30
CA PHE A 75 -0.56 -14.17 -1.60
C PHE A 75 -1.31 -13.13 -0.77
N GLY A 76 -2.50 -12.70 -1.18
CA GLY A 76 -3.36 -11.84 -0.36
C GLY A 76 -3.75 -12.51 0.95
N ARG A 77 -4.20 -13.79 0.90
CA ARG A 77 -4.47 -14.58 2.10
C ARG A 77 -3.23 -14.77 2.98
N MET A 78 -2.08 -15.09 2.38
CA MET A 78 -0.83 -15.22 3.12
C MET A 78 -0.44 -13.91 3.84
N LEU A 79 -0.62 -12.76 3.18
CA LEU A 79 -0.36 -11.45 3.78
C LEU A 79 -1.35 -11.18 4.93
N ALA A 80 -2.63 -11.53 4.75
CA ALA A 80 -3.65 -11.42 5.80
C ALA A 80 -3.30 -12.27 7.04
N TYR A 81 -3.00 -13.56 6.86
CA TYR A 81 -2.56 -14.42 7.97
C TYR A 81 -1.38 -13.86 8.75
N ARG A 82 -0.50 -13.15 8.05
CA ARG A 82 0.69 -12.56 8.68
C ARG A 82 0.40 -11.32 9.50
N ILE A 83 -0.57 -10.51 9.08
CA ILE A 83 -0.96 -9.31 9.83
C ILE A 83 -2.00 -9.61 10.91
N GLU A 84 -2.72 -10.72 10.82
CA GLU A 84 -3.74 -11.14 11.79
C GLU A 84 -3.17 -11.28 13.20
N ASP A 85 -1.97 -11.88 13.33
CA ASP A 85 -1.27 -12.05 14.61
C ASP A 85 -0.45 -10.80 15.03
N ALA A 86 -0.42 -9.78 14.20
CA ALA A 86 0.40 -8.60 14.46
C ALA A 86 -0.38 -7.56 15.26
N ARG A 87 0.04 -7.31 16.53
CA ARG A 87 -0.60 -6.32 17.46
C ARG A 87 -0.92 -4.97 16.83
N HIS A 88 -0.18 -4.59 15.79
CA HIS A 88 -0.34 -3.32 15.11
C HIS A 88 -1.50 -3.29 14.11
N PHE A 89 -2.13 -4.45 13.86
CA PHE A 89 -3.24 -4.62 12.92
C PHE A 89 -4.49 -5.23 13.57
N GLU A 90 -4.52 -5.39 14.90
CA GLU A 90 -5.65 -5.99 15.64
C GLU A 90 -6.98 -5.24 15.43
N ASP A 91 -6.93 -3.93 15.13
CA ASP A 91 -8.08 -3.05 15.04
C ASP A 91 -8.33 -2.54 13.61
N VAL A 92 -7.92 -3.31 12.60
CA VAL A 92 -8.23 -2.96 11.19
C VAL A 92 -9.73 -3.06 10.94
N ASP A 93 -10.31 -1.97 10.45
CA ASP A 93 -11.74 -1.92 10.09
C ASP A 93 -11.95 -2.12 8.60
N VAL A 94 -11.03 -1.61 7.78
CA VAL A 94 -11.23 -1.55 6.33
C VAL A 94 -9.91 -1.67 5.56
N ILE A 95 -10.01 -2.33 4.42
CA ILE A 95 -8.94 -2.42 3.43
C ILE A 95 -9.32 -1.57 2.20
N ILE A 96 -8.38 -0.72 1.78
CA ILE A 96 -8.54 0.14 0.61
C ILE A 96 -7.41 -0.16 -0.38
N PRO A 97 -7.69 -0.76 -1.55
CA PRO A 97 -6.68 -0.98 -2.57
C PRO A 97 -6.26 0.33 -3.25
N VAL A 98 -4.98 0.45 -3.56
CA VAL A 98 -4.45 1.55 -4.37
C VAL A 98 -5.07 1.49 -5.76
N PRO A 99 -5.76 2.56 -6.22
CA PRO A 99 -6.44 2.54 -7.50
C PRO A 99 -5.44 2.61 -8.66
N LEU A 100 -5.67 1.75 -9.65
CA LEU A 100 -4.96 1.79 -10.91
C LEU A 100 -5.57 2.86 -11.82
N HIS A 101 -4.73 3.59 -12.56
CA HIS A 101 -5.25 4.52 -13.55
C HIS A 101 -6.10 3.79 -14.60
N TRP A 102 -7.25 4.38 -15.02
CA TRP A 102 -8.22 3.73 -15.92
C TRP A 102 -7.60 3.18 -17.22
N THR A 103 -6.61 3.87 -17.82
CA THR A 103 -5.90 3.38 -19.03
C THR A 103 -5.09 2.12 -18.79
N ARG A 104 -4.52 1.95 -17.58
CA ARG A 104 -3.80 0.73 -17.21
C ARG A 104 -4.78 -0.38 -16.86
N ARG A 105 -5.88 -0.06 -16.18
CA ARG A 105 -6.96 -1.00 -15.88
C ARG A 105 -7.55 -1.55 -17.19
N TRP A 106 -7.82 -0.68 -18.15
CA TRP A 106 -8.32 -1.08 -19.46
C TRP A 106 -7.33 -1.98 -20.21
N LYS A 107 -6.03 -1.65 -20.19
CA LYS A 107 -4.99 -2.45 -20.85
C LYS A 107 -4.73 -3.80 -20.17
N ARG A 108 -4.88 -3.91 -18.84
CA ARG A 108 -4.59 -5.11 -18.03
C ARG A 108 -5.82 -5.94 -17.75
N GLY A 109 -7.03 -5.35 -17.86
CA GLY A 109 -8.30 -5.97 -17.50
C GLY A 109 -8.63 -5.94 -16.01
N TYR A 110 -7.66 -5.72 -15.12
CA TYR A 110 -7.83 -5.77 -13.67
C TYR A 110 -6.79 -4.93 -12.92
N ASN A 111 -7.03 -4.73 -11.62
CA ASN A 111 -6.10 -4.09 -10.69
C ASN A 111 -5.55 -5.13 -9.71
N GLN A 112 -4.24 -5.31 -9.67
CA GLN A 112 -3.57 -6.27 -8.80
C GLN A 112 -3.85 -5.98 -7.31
N ALA A 113 -3.81 -4.71 -6.94
CA ALA A 113 -4.08 -4.29 -5.57
C ALA A 113 -5.52 -4.65 -5.13
N GLU A 114 -6.51 -4.60 -6.04
CA GLU A 114 -7.88 -5.02 -5.75
C GLU A 114 -7.96 -6.52 -5.45
N VAL A 115 -7.28 -7.36 -6.25
CA VAL A 115 -7.27 -8.82 -6.05
C VAL A 115 -6.63 -9.21 -4.72
N ILE A 116 -5.52 -8.56 -4.37
CA ILE A 116 -4.82 -8.79 -3.10
C ILE A 116 -5.71 -8.33 -1.93
N ALA A 117 -6.26 -7.12 -2.03
CA ALA A 117 -7.09 -6.51 -1.00
C ALA A 117 -8.38 -7.30 -0.74
N GLU A 118 -9.04 -7.80 -1.79
CA GLU A 118 -10.21 -8.68 -1.70
C GLU A 118 -9.89 -9.92 -0.87
N ALA A 119 -8.81 -10.65 -1.21
CA ALA A 119 -8.41 -11.84 -0.50
C ALA A 119 -7.97 -11.57 0.96
N MET A 120 -7.38 -10.38 1.21
CA MET A 120 -7.05 -9.96 2.58
C MET A 120 -8.31 -9.64 3.39
N ALA A 121 -9.26 -8.89 2.82
CA ALA A 121 -10.50 -8.51 3.49
C ALA A 121 -11.35 -9.73 3.83
N ASP A 122 -11.48 -10.66 2.89
CA ASP A 122 -12.17 -11.94 3.10
C ASP A 122 -11.54 -12.75 4.25
N GLN A 123 -10.20 -12.81 4.31
CA GLN A 123 -9.49 -13.57 5.34
C GLN A 123 -9.60 -12.92 6.72
N LEU A 124 -9.52 -11.59 6.81
CA LEU A 124 -9.55 -10.85 8.06
C LEU A 124 -10.99 -10.58 8.54
N GLY A 125 -11.99 -10.81 7.70
CA GLY A 125 -13.38 -10.50 8.00
C GLY A 125 -13.66 -9.01 8.17
N VAL A 126 -12.96 -8.15 7.38
CA VAL A 126 -13.07 -6.69 7.44
C VAL A 126 -13.61 -6.13 6.12
N ASP A 127 -14.05 -4.88 6.15
CA ASP A 127 -14.60 -4.22 4.97
C ASP A 127 -13.58 -4.02 3.86
N LEU A 128 -14.02 -4.13 2.61
CA LEU A 128 -13.27 -3.79 1.40
C LEU A 128 -13.91 -2.59 0.70
N ARG A 129 -13.18 -1.50 0.55
CA ARG A 129 -13.69 -0.29 -0.08
C ARG A 129 -12.86 0.13 -1.29
N MET A 130 -13.38 -0.17 -2.49
CA MET A 130 -12.75 0.17 -3.79
C MET A 130 -13.21 1.53 -4.33
N ASP A 131 -14.18 2.16 -3.68
CA ASP A 131 -14.89 3.37 -4.13
C ASP A 131 -14.42 4.66 -3.42
N ILE A 132 -13.57 4.54 -2.40
CA ILE A 132 -13.06 5.66 -1.61
C ILE A 132 -11.95 6.42 -2.35
N LEU A 133 -10.95 5.70 -2.85
CA LEU A 133 -9.83 6.30 -3.57
C LEU A 133 -10.01 6.23 -5.09
N ARG A 134 -9.68 7.31 -5.78
CA ARG A 134 -9.65 7.38 -7.25
C ARG A 134 -8.34 7.96 -7.73
N ARG A 135 -7.83 7.42 -8.83
CA ARG A 135 -6.65 7.96 -9.50
C ARG A 135 -7.08 8.79 -10.71
N SER A 136 -6.99 10.11 -10.59
CA SER A 136 -7.46 11.07 -11.60
C SER A 136 -6.41 11.38 -12.68
N ARG A 137 -5.11 11.28 -12.37
CA ARG A 137 -4.02 11.61 -13.30
C ARG A 137 -3.23 10.39 -13.76
N ARG A 138 -2.92 10.37 -15.08
CA ARG A 138 -1.99 9.42 -15.67
C ARG A 138 -0.56 9.84 -15.32
N THR A 139 0.06 9.20 -14.33
CA THR A 139 1.49 9.38 -14.09
C THR A 139 2.28 8.61 -15.15
N ARG A 140 3.16 9.29 -15.89
CA ARG A 140 4.04 8.66 -16.88
C ARG A 140 5.00 7.70 -16.15
N THR A 141 5.04 6.44 -16.61
CA THR A 141 6.09 5.49 -16.18
C THR A 141 7.36 5.89 -16.92
N GLN A 142 8.22 6.66 -16.28
CA GLN A 142 9.54 6.94 -16.81
C GLN A 142 10.51 5.97 -16.15
N THR A 143 10.97 4.99 -16.91
CA THR A 143 11.91 3.95 -16.48
C THR A 143 13.33 4.48 -16.21
N LYS A 144 13.61 5.77 -16.44
CA LYS A 144 14.93 6.40 -16.32
C LYS A 144 14.85 7.85 -15.79
N VAL A 145 14.09 8.12 -14.72
CA VAL A 145 13.97 9.49 -14.20
C VAL A 145 14.34 9.54 -12.73
N ASP A 146 15.08 10.63 -12.41
CA ASP A 146 15.44 11.13 -11.09
C ASP A 146 14.32 10.89 -10.05
N PRO A 147 14.60 10.28 -8.89
CA PRO A 147 13.64 10.02 -7.82
C PRO A 147 12.83 11.26 -7.40
N LYS A 148 13.42 12.47 -7.45
CA LYS A 148 12.72 13.72 -7.12
C LYS A 148 11.60 14.05 -8.12
N LYS A 149 11.86 13.90 -9.43
CA LYS A 149 10.84 14.11 -10.47
C LYS A 149 9.74 13.06 -10.45
N LYS A 150 10.02 11.86 -9.90
CA LYS A 150 9.05 10.79 -9.74
C LYS A 150 8.05 11.11 -8.61
N ALA A 151 8.49 11.75 -7.53
CA ALA A 151 7.64 12.19 -6.43
C ALA A 151 6.69 13.33 -6.87
N GLU A 152 7.19 14.33 -7.59
CA GLU A 152 6.38 15.44 -8.12
C GLU A 152 5.30 15.00 -9.10
N ASN A 153 5.60 13.99 -9.95
CA ASN A 153 4.62 13.45 -10.92
C ASN A 153 3.42 12.75 -10.28
N VAL A 154 3.48 12.40 -9.00
CA VAL A 154 2.41 11.67 -8.29
C VAL A 154 1.61 12.62 -7.38
N LYS A 155 2.14 13.80 -7.05
CA LYS A 155 1.46 14.78 -6.20
C LYS A 155 0.12 15.21 -6.83
N GLY A 156 -0.99 15.02 -6.10
CA GLY A 156 -2.34 15.30 -6.58
C GLY A 156 -2.88 14.31 -7.63
N ALA A 157 -2.27 13.12 -7.76
CA ALA A 157 -2.76 12.07 -8.68
C ALA A 157 -3.94 11.27 -8.11
N PHE A 158 -4.18 11.38 -6.81
CA PHE A 158 -5.26 10.68 -6.11
C PHE A 158 -6.27 11.67 -5.53
N SER A 159 -7.53 11.27 -5.54
CA SER A 159 -8.63 12.00 -4.91
C SER A 159 -9.47 11.05 -4.08
N VAL A 160 -10.12 11.59 -3.06
CA VAL A 160 -10.99 10.85 -2.15
C VAL A 160 -12.44 11.14 -2.48
N ASN A 161 -13.26 10.10 -2.52
CA ASN A 161 -14.71 10.23 -2.53
C ASN A 161 -15.18 10.49 -1.10
N LYS A 162 -15.38 11.76 -0.77
CA LYS A 162 -15.72 12.20 0.59
C LYS A 162 -17.05 11.65 1.10
N SER A 163 -18.04 11.48 0.23
CA SER A 163 -19.33 10.91 0.63
C SER A 163 -19.17 9.48 1.09
N ARG A 164 -18.43 8.67 0.32
CA ARG A 164 -18.15 7.27 0.65
C ARG A 164 -17.27 7.10 1.87
N LEU A 165 -16.31 8.01 2.06
CA LEU A 165 -15.44 7.99 3.25
C LEU A 165 -16.19 8.28 4.55
N ARG A 166 -17.24 9.11 4.50
CA ARG A 166 -18.02 9.55 5.67
C ARG A 166 -19.18 8.63 6.05
N GLU A 167 -19.46 7.60 5.25
CA GLU A 167 -20.52 6.63 5.53
C GLU A 167 -20.22 5.79 6.77
N GLU A 168 -18.94 5.66 7.14
CA GLU A 168 -18.46 4.81 8.22
C GLU A 168 -17.47 5.54 9.14
N ASN A 169 -17.40 5.09 10.40
CA ASN A 169 -16.46 5.60 11.40
C ASN A 169 -15.24 4.68 11.48
N TYR A 170 -14.32 4.82 10.55
CA TYR A 170 -13.09 4.03 10.54
C TYR A 170 -12.15 4.42 11.68
N ARG A 171 -11.47 3.43 12.27
CA ARG A 171 -10.40 3.59 13.26
C ARG A 171 -9.04 3.26 12.66
N HIS A 172 -8.99 2.21 11.82
CA HIS A 172 -7.76 1.77 11.21
C HIS A 172 -7.99 1.31 9.76
N ILE A 173 -7.39 2.04 8.84
CA ILE A 173 -7.42 1.78 7.38
C ILE A 173 -6.10 1.12 6.97
N VAL A 174 -6.17 0.05 6.18
CA VAL A 174 -5.00 -0.54 5.51
C VAL A 174 -5.04 -0.25 4.02
N LEU A 175 -4.05 0.50 3.53
CA LEU A 175 -3.82 0.71 2.10
C LEU A 175 -3.04 -0.46 1.52
N VAL A 176 -3.54 -1.06 0.44
CA VAL A 176 -2.93 -2.23 -0.20
C VAL A 176 -2.43 -1.91 -1.60
N ASP A 177 -1.17 -2.28 -1.91
CA ASP A 177 -0.59 -2.23 -3.26
C ASP A 177 0.20 -3.52 -3.55
N ASP A 178 0.60 -3.76 -4.81
CA ASP A 178 1.40 -4.95 -5.16
C ASP A 178 2.86 -4.80 -4.72
N VAL A 179 3.46 -3.61 -4.87
CA VAL A 179 4.90 -3.40 -4.61
C VAL A 179 5.17 -2.04 -4.00
N PHE A 180 5.92 -2.03 -2.90
CA PHE A 180 6.52 -0.83 -2.35
C PHE A 180 7.95 -0.66 -2.91
N THR A 181 8.17 0.36 -3.72
CA THR A 181 9.50 0.73 -4.23
C THR A 181 10.01 2.01 -3.56
N SER A 182 9.69 3.17 -4.13
CA SER A 182 9.95 4.48 -3.50
C SER A 182 8.92 4.85 -2.42
N GLY A 183 7.82 4.12 -2.33
CA GLY A 183 6.70 4.46 -1.45
C GLY A 183 5.80 5.61 -1.94
N SER A 184 6.19 6.31 -3.01
CA SER A 184 5.50 7.53 -3.45
C SER A 184 4.01 7.32 -3.78
N THR A 185 3.62 6.16 -4.29
CA THR A 185 2.21 5.86 -4.61
C THR A 185 1.38 5.78 -3.32
N LEU A 186 1.80 4.92 -2.39
CA LEU A 186 1.13 4.73 -1.10
C LEU A 186 1.15 6.02 -0.27
N HIS A 187 2.25 6.75 -0.27
CA HIS A 187 2.36 8.04 0.41
C HIS A 187 1.36 9.08 -0.13
N ASN A 188 1.18 9.19 -1.44
CA ASN A 188 0.17 10.10 -2.00
C ASN A 188 -1.27 9.65 -1.73
N CYS A 189 -1.54 8.33 -1.66
CA CYS A 189 -2.82 7.81 -1.19
C CYS A 189 -3.05 8.16 0.29
N PHE A 190 -2.03 7.98 1.12
CA PHE A 190 -2.02 8.37 2.53
C PHE A 190 -2.35 9.86 2.70
N LEU A 191 -1.64 10.75 2.01
CA LEU A 191 -1.89 12.20 2.08
C LEU A 191 -3.31 12.58 1.63
N ALA A 192 -3.83 11.93 0.58
CA ALA A 192 -5.18 12.18 0.11
C ALA A 192 -6.23 11.78 1.17
N LEU A 193 -6.06 10.65 1.84
CA LEU A 193 -6.94 10.20 2.93
C LEU A 193 -6.77 11.07 4.17
N ARG A 194 -5.54 11.40 4.55
CA ARG A 194 -5.23 12.20 5.74
C ARG A 194 -5.80 13.62 5.66
N ALA A 195 -5.90 14.18 4.47
CA ALA A 195 -6.54 15.47 4.26
C ALA A 195 -8.06 15.47 4.59
N GLU A 196 -8.69 14.32 4.64
CA GLU A 196 -10.13 14.15 4.86
C GLU A 196 -10.47 13.44 6.18
N LEU A 197 -9.49 12.84 6.84
CA LEU A 197 -9.66 12.06 8.06
C LEU A 197 -8.96 12.71 9.25
N PRO A 198 -9.53 12.60 10.46
CA PRO A 198 -8.87 13.06 11.67
C PRO A 198 -7.61 12.22 11.97
N VAL A 199 -6.66 12.80 12.70
CA VAL A 199 -5.41 12.13 13.10
C VAL A 199 -5.63 10.88 13.96
N SER A 200 -6.79 10.76 14.59
CA SER A 200 -7.18 9.57 15.37
C SER A 200 -7.40 8.33 14.51
N VAL A 201 -7.68 8.48 13.21
CA VAL A 201 -7.80 7.36 12.28
C VAL A 201 -6.41 6.91 11.85
N ARG A 202 -6.05 5.68 12.19
CA ARG A 202 -4.78 5.08 11.78
C ARG A 202 -4.83 4.71 10.30
N ILE A 203 -3.73 4.95 9.57
CA ILE A 203 -3.59 4.56 8.17
C ILE A 203 -2.27 3.78 8.04
N SER A 204 -2.36 2.49 7.80
CA SER A 204 -1.23 1.58 7.59
C SER A 204 -1.15 1.13 6.14
N VAL A 205 -0.04 0.51 5.75
CA VAL A 205 0.17 0.05 4.38
C VAL A 205 0.63 -1.40 4.35
N ALA A 206 0.12 -2.17 3.38
CA ALA A 206 0.50 -3.55 3.16
C ALA A 206 0.78 -3.79 1.67
N THR A 207 1.84 -4.56 1.37
CA THR A 207 2.21 -4.91 -0.01
C THR A 207 2.68 -6.35 -0.11
N LEU A 208 2.66 -6.93 -1.32
CA LEU A 208 3.29 -8.23 -1.52
C LEU A 208 4.80 -8.11 -1.48
N ALA A 209 5.37 -7.05 -2.03
CA ALA A 209 6.81 -6.92 -2.10
C ALA A 209 7.31 -5.54 -1.67
N TYR A 210 8.39 -5.51 -0.92
CA TYR A 210 9.21 -4.34 -0.66
C TYR A 210 10.51 -4.42 -1.44
N VAL A 211 10.76 -3.42 -2.28
CA VAL A 211 12.04 -3.27 -2.98
C VAL A 211 12.91 -2.32 -2.15
N GLY A 212 13.75 -2.90 -1.30
CA GLY A 212 14.78 -2.16 -0.57
C GLY A 212 15.95 -1.89 -1.51
N GLY A 213 16.41 -0.64 -1.62
CA GLY A 213 17.74 -0.35 -2.12
C GLY A 213 18.76 -0.81 -1.07
N ALA A 214 19.84 -1.45 -1.52
CA ALA A 214 21.03 -1.66 -0.70
C ALA A 214 21.57 -0.32 -0.23
#